data_d317a6c715033b3705a4fc07b258ca7e
#
_entry.id   d317a6c715033b3705a4fc07b258ca7e
#
_cell.length_a   1.000
_cell.length_b   1.000
_cell.length_c   1.000
_cell.angle_alpha   90.00
_cell.angle_beta   90.00
_cell.angle_gamma   90.00
#
_symmetry.space_group_name_H-M   'P 1'
#
loop_
_entity.id
_entity.type
_entity.pdbx_description
1 polymer ?
#
loop_
_entity_poly.entity_id
_entity_poly.type
_entity_poly.pdbx_seq_one_letter_code
_entity_poly.pdbx_strand_id
1 'polypeptide(L)'
;MEAVVIDAGSKLLKAGFAIPDQAPSMIIPTQMKIMNEDATLPDSPSQQANTVDPVVRGFIKDWDAMEDLLHHVLYDGLGWEISNEGQILFADPLLTPKAVKEQLVQLLFETFNVSGFYASEQAVLSLYAVGRISGCTVDIGHGKIDIAPVIEGAVQHVASKRIEIGGADLTKLFAQELAKSNPLIKLDISEVEKLKDQYACCAEDEIAYEKTLQSCNEEQHTLPDGQVISIKRERYTVGEALFQPSILGLEAHGLVEQLVRIISTVSSENHRQLLENTVLCGGTVSMTGFEERFQKEASLCSSSIRPSLVKAPEYMPENLSMYSAWVGGAILAKVVFPQNQHITKADYDESGPSVVHRKCF
;
A
#
# COMPACT_ATOMS: atom_id res chain seq x y z
N MET A 1 -2.50 -15.89 -23.56
CA MET A 1 -2.21 -14.50 -23.11
C MET A 1 -1.51 -14.58 -21.76
N GLU A 2 -0.54 -13.72 -21.45
CA GLU A 2 0.06 -13.68 -20.13
C GLU A 2 -0.96 -13.18 -19.09
N ALA A 3 -0.88 -13.71 -17.86
CA ALA A 3 -1.75 -13.26 -16.79
C ALA A 3 -1.46 -11.78 -16.44
N VAL A 4 -2.50 -11.07 -16.05
CA VAL A 4 -2.40 -9.69 -15.52
C VAL A 4 -2.34 -9.76 -14.00
N VAL A 5 -1.46 -8.96 -13.39
CA VAL A 5 -1.40 -8.76 -11.94
C VAL A 5 -1.97 -7.39 -11.62
N ILE A 6 -2.84 -7.33 -10.61
CA ILE A 6 -3.47 -6.10 -10.10
C ILE A 6 -3.22 -5.98 -8.60
N ASP A 7 -2.66 -4.86 -8.19
CA ASP A 7 -2.54 -4.42 -6.80
C ASP A 7 -3.26 -3.07 -6.64
N ALA A 8 -4.47 -3.09 -6.11
CA ALA A 8 -5.32 -1.92 -5.94
C ALA A 8 -5.11 -1.29 -4.55
N GLY A 9 -4.15 -0.39 -4.43
CA GLY A 9 -3.94 0.40 -3.23
C GLY A 9 -4.92 1.58 -3.12
N SER A 10 -5.01 2.20 -1.93
CA SER A 10 -5.91 3.34 -1.69
C SER A 10 -5.51 4.64 -2.40
N LYS A 11 -4.28 4.77 -2.86
CA LYS A 11 -3.80 5.94 -3.63
C LYS A 11 -3.45 5.57 -5.06
N LEU A 12 -2.76 4.46 -5.25
CA LEU A 12 -2.24 4.01 -6.54
C LEU A 12 -2.66 2.57 -6.80
N LEU A 13 -3.19 2.34 -8.00
CA LEU A 13 -3.37 1.02 -8.56
C LEU A 13 -2.14 0.69 -9.42
N LYS A 14 -1.59 -0.51 -9.23
CA LYS A 14 -0.50 -1.05 -10.04
C LYS A 14 -1.04 -2.22 -10.83
N ALA A 15 -0.83 -2.20 -12.12
CA ALA A 15 -1.27 -3.26 -13.02
C ALA A 15 -0.25 -3.52 -14.12
N GLY A 16 -0.29 -4.72 -14.68
CA GLY A 16 0.56 -5.10 -15.79
C GLY A 16 0.56 -6.60 -16.01
N PHE A 17 1.13 -7.02 -17.12
CA PHE A 17 1.36 -8.44 -17.38
C PHE A 17 2.39 -9.00 -16.38
N ALA A 18 2.21 -10.25 -15.99
CA ALA A 18 3.05 -10.95 -15.01
C ALA A 18 4.47 -11.18 -15.54
N ILE A 19 5.32 -10.17 -15.46
CA ILE A 19 6.75 -10.26 -15.78
C ILE A 19 7.51 -10.10 -14.45
N PRO A 20 8.12 -11.19 -13.88
CA PRO A 20 8.63 -11.17 -12.50
C PRO A 20 9.77 -10.19 -12.41
N ASP A 21 10.65 -9.82 -12.62
CA ASP A 21 11.80 -8.92 -12.43
C ASP A 21 11.60 -7.50 -13.01
N GLN A 22 10.36 -7.12 -13.29
CA GLN A 22 10.03 -5.79 -13.82
C GLN A 22 9.08 -5.04 -12.90
N ALA A 23 9.07 -3.72 -13.02
CA ALA A 23 8.06 -2.87 -12.41
C ALA A 23 6.71 -3.04 -13.13
N PRO A 24 5.58 -2.77 -12.46
CA PRO A 24 4.28 -2.77 -13.14
C PRO A 24 4.27 -1.77 -14.30
N SER A 25 3.70 -2.18 -15.43
CA SER A 25 3.62 -1.32 -16.62
C SER A 25 2.68 -0.13 -16.46
N MET A 26 1.74 -0.22 -15.50
CA MET A 26 0.82 0.86 -15.15
C MET A 26 0.86 1.13 -13.65
N ILE A 27 1.08 2.38 -13.29
CA ILE A 27 0.92 2.90 -11.93
C ILE A 27 0.06 4.15 -12.06
N ILE A 28 -1.21 4.06 -11.69
CA ILE A 28 -2.19 5.12 -11.88
C ILE A 28 -2.90 5.45 -10.56
N PRO A 29 -3.46 6.66 -10.41
CA PRO A 29 -4.30 6.97 -9.26
C PRO A 29 -5.49 6.01 -9.15
N THR A 30 -5.74 5.51 -7.94
CA THR A 30 -6.96 4.74 -7.63
C THR A 30 -8.10 5.72 -7.42
N GLN A 31 -8.52 6.40 -8.48
CA GLN A 31 -9.49 7.48 -8.44
C GLN A 31 -10.24 7.58 -9.76
N MET A 32 -11.55 7.75 -9.69
CA MET A 32 -12.39 7.97 -10.86
C MET A 32 -13.02 9.36 -10.83
N LYS A 33 -13.10 10.00 -12.00
CA LYS A 33 -13.81 11.29 -12.17
C LYS A 33 -15.27 11.02 -12.44
N ILE A 34 -16.15 11.61 -11.65
CA ILE A 34 -17.58 11.61 -11.93
C ILE A 34 -17.86 12.74 -12.92
N MET A 35 -18.35 12.40 -14.11
CA MET A 35 -18.94 13.38 -15.00
C MET A 35 -20.36 13.66 -14.52
N ASN A 36 -20.62 14.86 -14.02
CA ASN A 36 -21.99 15.30 -13.76
C ASN A 36 -22.68 15.55 -15.11
N GLU A 37 -23.64 14.71 -15.49
CA GLU A 37 -24.44 14.86 -16.71
C GLU A 37 -25.29 16.14 -16.72
N ASP A 38 -25.48 16.80 -15.57
CA ASP A 38 -26.29 18.01 -15.42
C ASP A 38 -25.58 19.34 -15.69
N ALA A 39 -24.34 19.34 -16.18
CA ALA A 39 -23.57 20.56 -16.46
C ALA A 39 -23.99 21.17 -17.83
N THR A 40 -25.25 21.60 -17.96
CA THR A 40 -25.76 22.30 -19.16
C THR A 40 -25.50 23.82 -19.18
N LEU A 41 -24.60 24.34 -18.30
CA LEU A 41 -24.26 25.76 -18.30
C LEU A 41 -22.75 25.97 -18.40
N PRO A 42 -22.24 26.68 -19.44
CA PRO A 42 -20.81 26.79 -19.73
C PRO A 42 -20.02 27.82 -18.90
N ASP A 43 -20.60 28.48 -17.92
CA ASP A 43 -20.00 29.66 -17.25
C ASP A 43 -19.93 29.55 -15.70
N SER A 44 -19.44 28.45 -15.13
CA SER A 44 -19.12 28.42 -13.70
C SER A 44 -17.63 28.17 -13.47
N PRO A 45 -16.88 29.12 -12.86
CA PRO A 45 -15.41 29.00 -12.70
C PRO A 45 -14.96 28.09 -11.54
N SER A 46 -15.81 27.18 -11.09
CA SER A 46 -15.48 26.21 -10.01
C SER A 46 -15.94 24.79 -10.32
N GLN A 47 -15.50 24.25 -11.46
CA GLN A 47 -15.61 22.80 -11.68
C GLN A 47 -14.48 22.10 -10.92
N GLN A 48 -14.61 21.92 -9.62
CA GLN A 48 -13.95 20.82 -8.94
C GLN A 48 -14.57 19.54 -9.51
N ALA A 49 -13.83 18.83 -10.35
CA ALA A 49 -14.23 17.51 -10.80
C ALA A 49 -14.44 16.66 -9.54
N ASN A 50 -15.69 16.24 -9.30
CA ASN A 50 -15.97 15.31 -8.22
C ASN A 50 -15.26 14.00 -8.55
N THR A 51 -14.31 13.62 -7.71
CA THR A 51 -13.58 12.35 -7.82
C THR A 51 -14.07 11.39 -6.75
N VAL A 52 -14.10 10.11 -7.08
CA VAL A 52 -14.43 9.02 -6.17
C VAL A 52 -13.21 8.12 -6.02
N ASP A 53 -12.91 7.76 -4.78
CA ASP A 53 -11.87 6.80 -4.43
C ASP A 53 -12.51 5.42 -4.26
N PRO A 54 -12.42 4.50 -5.26
CA PRO A 54 -13.03 3.18 -5.15
C PRO A 54 -12.46 2.32 -4.03
N VAL A 55 -11.21 2.59 -3.62
CA VAL A 55 -10.52 1.87 -2.55
C VAL A 55 -10.21 2.79 -1.39
N VAL A 56 -10.79 2.51 -0.23
CA VAL A 56 -10.58 3.27 0.99
C VAL A 56 -9.97 2.36 2.06
N ARG A 57 -8.85 2.78 2.66
CA ARG A 57 -8.13 2.02 3.68
C ARG A 57 -7.83 0.57 3.28
N GLY A 58 -7.55 0.38 1.99
CA GLY A 58 -7.19 -0.91 1.40
C GLY A 58 -8.37 -1.77 0.96
N PHE A 59 -9.62 -1.39 1.22
CA PHE A 59 -10.80 -2.15 0.79
C PHE A 59 -11.59 -1.44 -0.28
N ILE A 60 -12.12 -2.20 -1.23
CA ILE A 60 -13.06 -1.71 -2.24
C ILE A 60 -14.33 -1.27 -1.52
N LYS A 61 -14.75 -0.03 -1.73
CA LYS A 61 -15.94 0.58 -1.13
C LYS A 61 -16.96 1.02 -2.16
N ASP A 62 -16.50 1.46 -3.31
CA ASP A 62 -17.34 1.84 -4.44
C ASP A 62 -17.09 0.87 -5.59
N TRP A 63 -18.06 -0.01 -5.84
CA TRP A 63 -17.91 -1.07 -6.82
C TRP A 63 -18.13 -0.58 -8.24
N ASP A 64 -18.98 0.41 -8.45
CA ASP A 64 -19.22 1.01 -9.77
C ASP A 64 -17.96 1.74 -10.24
N ALA A 65 -17.37 2.56 -9.36
CA ALA A 65 -16.10 3.23 -9.65
C ALA A 65 -14.93 2.23 -9.81
N MET A 66 -14.97 1.09 -9.10
CA MET A 66 -13.95 0.05 -9.25
C MET A 66 -14.10 -0.69 -10.58
N GLU A 67 -15.33 -0.95 -11.03
CA GLU A 67 -15.61 -1.54 -12.33
C GLU A 67 -15.10 -0.64 -13.45
N ASP A 68 -15.41 0.65 -13.41
CA ASP A 68 -14.93 1.63 -14.41
C ASP A 68 -13.40 1.71 -14.42
N LEU A 69 -12.77 1.72 -13.24
CA LEU A 69 -11.31 1.75 -13.13
C LEU A 69 -10.67 0.49 -13.72
N LEU A 70 -11.22 -0.69 -13.42
CA LEU A 70 -10.74 -1.96 -13.98
C LEU A 70 -10.96 -2.02 -15.49
N HIS A 71 -12.08 -1.51 -15.99
CA HIS A 71 -12.33 -1.42 -17.41
C HIS A 71 -11.25 -0.58 -18.10
N HIS A 72 -10.96 0.61 -17.57
CA HIS A 72 -9.90 1.45 -18.09
C HIS A 72 -8.53 0.76 -18.06
N VAL A 73 -8.19 0.06 -16.97
CA VAL A 73 -6.91 -0.64 -16.83
C VAL A 73 -6.79 -1.79 -17.83
N LEU A 74 -7.81 -2.64 -17.93
CA LEU A 74 -7.73 -3.87 -18.71
C LEU A 74 -7.87 -3.63 -20.21
N TYR A 75 -8.85 -2.84 -20.63
CA TYR A 75 -9.15 -2.63 -22.05
C TYR A 75 -8.34 -1.47 -22.64
N ASP A 76 -8.39 -0.28 -22.03
CA ASP A 76 -7.69 0.88 -22.57
C ASP A 76 -6.17 0.81 -22.32
N GLY A 77 -5.77 0.40 -21.11
CA GLY A 77 -4.37 0.39 -20.68
C GLY A 77 -3.58 -0.83 -21.12
N LEU A 78 -4.13 -2.03 -20.92
CA LEU A 78 -3.45 -3.30 -21.21
C LEU A 78 -3.89 -3.94 -22.52
N GLY A 79 -4.85 -3.33 -23.24
CA GLY A 79 -5.23 -3.73 -24.59
C GLY A 79 -5.98 -5.06 -24.65
N TRP A 80 -6.77 -5.40 -23.63
CA TRP A 80 -7.65 -6.55 -23.71
C TRP A 80 -8.72 -6.37 -24.79
N GLU A 81 -9.07 -7.46 -25.44
CA GLU A 81 -10.13 -7.49 -26.43
C GLU A 81 -11.34 -8.24 -25.88
N ILE A 82 -12.54 -7.73 -26.16
CA ILE A 82 -13.79 -8.38 -25.77
C ILE A 82 -13.86 -9.80 -26.37
N SER A 83 -14.21 -10.77 -25.56
CA SER A 83 -14.24 -12.21 -25.87
C SER A 83 -12.86 -12.89 -25.98
N ASN A 84 -11.78 -12.18 -25.60
CA ASN A 84 -10.43 -12.73 -25.53
C ASN A 84 -9.74 -12.28 -24.22
N GLU A 85 -10.49 -12.28 -23.12
CA GLU A 85 -10.03 -11.86 -21.81
C GLU A 85 -9.06 -12.90 -21.20
N GLY A 86 -8.07 -12.37 -20.50
CA GLY A 86 -7.01 -13.17 -19.91
C GLY A 86 -7.31 -13.65 -18.48
N GLN A 87 -6.24 -14.01 -17.80
CA GLN A 87 -6.25 -14.41 -16.39
C GLN A 87 -5.79 -13.26 -15.52
N ILE A 88 -6.34 -13.15 -14.30
CA ILE A 88 -5.99 -12.13 -13.33
C ILE A 88 -5.46 -12.76 -12.04
N LEU A 89 -4.32 -12.26 -11.55
CA LEU A 89 -3.88 -12.43 -10.18
C LEU A 89 -4.09 -11.10 -9.44
N PHE A 90 -4.84 -11.14 -8.34
CA PHE A 90 -5.15 -9.98 -7.52
C PHE A 90 -4.38 -10.03 -6.19
N ALA A 91 -3.69 -8.95 -5.85
CA ALA A 91 -3.03 -8.79 -4.57
C ALA A 91 -4.07 -8.36 -3.51
N ASP A 92 -4.46 -9.32 -2.67
CA ASP A 92 -5.51 -9.16 -1.69
C ASP A 92 -4.98 -8.50 -0.41
N PRO A 93 -5.58 -7.41 0.08
CA PRO A 93 -5.17 -6.78 1.33
C PRO A 93 -5.37 -7.70 2.54
N LEU A 94 -4.56 -7.49 3.58
CA LEU A 94 -4.71 -8.19 4.85
C LEU A 94 -6.13 -8.03 5.40
N LEU A 95 -6.70 -9.12 5.94
CA LEU A 95 -8.01 -9.14 6.59
C LEU A 95 -9.19 -8.69 5.70
N THR A 96 -9.11 -8.90 4.39
CA THR A 96 -10.23 -8.61 3.48
C THR A 96 -11.46 -9.43 3.87
N PRO A 97 -12.62 -8.81 4.10
CA PRO A 97 -13.85 -9.53 4.41
C PRO A 97 -14.24 -10.52 3.31
N LYS A 98 -14.76 -11.69 3.71
CA LYS A 98 -15.16 -12.73 2.75
C LYS A 98 -16.13 -12.22 1.67
N ALA A 99 -17.11 -11.41 2.06
CA ALA A 99 -18.07 -10.84 1.13
C ALA A 99 -17.40 -9.94 0.07
N VAL A 100 -16.36 -9.19 0.42
CA VAL A 100 -15.60 -8.36 -0.52
C VAL A 100 -14.82 -9.23 -1.51
N LYS A 101 -14.21 -10.34 -1.05
CA LYS A 101 -13.55 -11.30 -1.94
C LYS A 101 -14.54 -11.94 -2.91
N GLU A 102 -15.70 -12.38 -2.43
CA GLU A 102 -16.76 -12.97 -3.27
C GLU A 102 -17.27 -11.97 -4.31
N GLN A 103 -17.51 -10.72 -3.91
CA GLN A 103 -17.99 -9.68 -4.82
C GLN A 103 -16.94 -9.34 -5.91
N LEU A 104 -15.64 -9.32 -5.55
CA LEU A 104 -14.56 -9.13 -6.53
C LEU A 104 -14.54 -10.27 -7.56
N VAL A 105 -14.64 -11.52 -7.10
CA VAL A 105 -14.66 -12.69 -7.98
C VAL A 105 -15.89 -12.65 -8.90
N GLN A 106 -17.05 -12.27 -8.36
CA GLN A 106 -18.28 -12.10 -9.13
C GLN A 106 -18.10 -11.03 -10.22
N LEU A 107 -17.60 -9.85 -9.87
CA LEU A 107 -17.31 -8.78 -10.82
C LEU A 107 -16.41 -9.27 -11.97
N LEU A 108 -15.32 -9.96 -11.64
CA LEU A 108 -14.35 -10.39 -12.63
C LEU A 108 -14.89 -11.48 -13.57
N PHE A 109 -15.66 -12.45 -13.07
CA PHE A 109 -16.22 -13.51 -13.93
C PHE A 109 -17.48 -13.09 -14.67
N GLU A 110 -18.37 -12.32 -14.05
CA GLU A 110 -19.66 -11.97 -14.65
C GLU A 110 -19.58 -10.73 -15.54
N THR A 111 -18.84 -9.68 -15.13
CA THR A 111 -18.71 -8.44 -15.91
C THR A 111 -17.55 -8.51 -16.89
N PHE A 112 -16.35 -8.88 -16.40
CA PHE A 112 -15.13 -8.91 -17.22
C PHE A 112 -14.88 -10.22 -17.92
N ASN A 113 -15.68 -11.25 -17.67
CA ASN A 113 -15.60 -12.56 -18.34
C ASN A 113 -14.17 -13.16 -18.34
N VAL A 114 -13.40 -12.96 -17.27
CA VAL A 114 -12.02 -13.46 -17.18
C VAL A 114 -11.93 -14.98 -17.36
N SER A 115 -10.88 -15.44 -17.99
CA SER A 115 -10.66 -16.88 -18.21
C SER A 115 -10.16 -17.63 -16.96
N GLY A 116 -9.61 -16.91 -15.99
CA GLY A 116 -9.15 -17.45 -14.72
C GLY A 116 -8.78 -16.38 -13.71
N PHE A 117 -8.89 -16.72 -12.43
CA PHE A 117 -8.62 -15.80 -11.32
C PHE A 117 -7.84 -16.48 -10.21
N TYR A 118 -6.93 -15.75 -9.61
CA TYR A 118 -6.27 -16.12 -8.37
C TYR A 118 -6.07 -14.87 -7.48
N ALA A 119 -6.25 -15.02 -6.19
CA ALA A 119 -5.92 -13.99 -5.22
C ALA A 119 -4.92 -14.53 -4.20
N SER A 120 -3.94 -13.71 -3.84
CA SER A 120 -3.01 -13.99 -2.76
C SER A 120 -2.78 -12.74 -1.94
N GLU A 121 -2.55 -12.90 -0.64
CA GLU A 121 -2.39 -11.78 0.28
C GLU A 121 -1.13 -10.97 -0.01
N GLN A 122 -1.24 -9.65 0.03
CA GLN A 122 -0.14 -8.70 -0.23
C GLN A 122 1.11 -9.02 0.59
N ALA A 123 0.95 -9.47 1.85
CA ALA A 123 2.06 -9.83 2.72
C ALA A 123 2.87 -11.02 2.17
N VAL A 124 2.19 -12.06 1.70
CA VAL A 124 2.82 -13.24 1.08
C VAL A 124 3.57 -12.83 -0.19
N LEU A 125 2.91 -12.07 -1.04
CA LEU A 125 3.48 -11.60 -2.31
C LEU A 125 4.71 -10.73 -2.09
N SER A 126 4.67 -9.83 -1.09
CA SER A 126 5.83 -8.97 -0.78
C SER A 126 7.04 -9.76 -0.30
N LEU A 127 6.84 -10.89 0.40
CA LEU A 127 7.93 -11.80 0.75
C LEU A 127 8.48 -12.53 -0.49
N TYR A 128 7.61 -12.97 -1.39
CA TYR A 128 8.06 -13.61 -2.63
C TYR A 128 8.92 -12.67 -3.48
N ALA A 129 8.59 -11.37 -3.51
CA ALA A 129 9.38 -10.36 -4.21
C ALA A 129 10.84 -10.25 -3.71
N VAL A 130 11.10 -10.57 -2.46
CA VAL A 130 12.45 -10.58 -1.88
C VAL A 130 13.04 -11.99 -1.73
N GLY A 131 12.40 -12.99 -2.36
CA GLY A 131 12.88 -14.39 -2.34
C GLY A 131 12.72 -15.08 -0.98
N ARG A 132 11.68 -14.74 -0.23
CA ARG A 132 11.34 -15.35 1.06
C ARG A 132 9.95 -15.97 1.03
N ILE A 133 9.77 -17.05 1.80
CA ILE A 133 8.47 -17.70 2.03
C ILE A 133 7.99 -17.52 3.47
N SER A 134 8.88 -17.11 4.36
CA SER A 134 8.58 -16.82 5.77
C SER A 134 9.28 -15.54 6.20
N GLY A 135 8.61 -14.73 6.99
CA GLY A 135 9.09 -13.44 7.48
C GLY A 135 7.95 -12.60 8.04
N CYS A 136 8.21 -11.35 8.31
CA CYS A 136 7.19 -10.41 8.72
C CYS A 136 7.18 -9.18 7.82
N THR A 137 6.03 -8.85 7.25
CA THR A 137 5.87 -7.63 6.46
C THR A 137 5.36 -6.49 7.32
N VAL A 138 5.90 -5.31 7.08
CA VAL A 138 5.41 -4.03 7.62
C VAL A 138 5.07 -3.16 6.41
N ASP A 139 3.80 -3.15 6.06
CA ASP A 139 3.28 -2.40 4.91
C ASP A 139 2.70 -1.07 5.37
N ILE A 140 3.36 0.04 5.02
CA ILE A 140 2.91 1.39 5.33
C ILE A 140 2.41 2.04 4.05
N GLY A 141 1.12 1.84 3.79
CA GLY A 141 0.44 2.37 2.61
C GLY A 141 -0.12 3.78 2.82
N HIS A 142 -0.89 4.23 1.84
CA HIS A 142 -1.58 5.52 1.91
C HIS A 142 -2.70 5.52 2.96
N GLY A 143 -3.46 4.43 3.07
CA GLY A 143 -4.66 4.35 3.93
C GLY A 143 -4.50 3.52 5.20
N LYS A 144 -3.44 2.73 5.34
CA LYS A 144 -3.29 1.75 6.41
C LYS A 144 -1.85 1.38 6.68
N ILE A 145 -1.60 0.80 7.87
CA ILE A 145 -0.39 0.05 8.18
C ILE A 145 -0.82 -1.39 8.48
N ASP A 146 -0.25 -2.35 7.76
CA ASP A 146 -0.45 -3.77 8.01
C ASP A 146 0.87 -4.40 8.49
N ILE A 147 0.82 -5.11 9.62
CA ILE A 147 1.94 -5.91 10.12
C ILE A 147 1.49 -7.36 10.12
N ALA A 148 2.14 -8.17 9.28
CA ALA A 148 1.71 -9.54 9.04
C ALA A 148 2.89 -10.54 9.11
N PRO A 149 2.93 -11.38 10.15
CA PRO A 149 3.80 -12.54 10.16
C PRO A 149 3.32 -13.59 9.14
N VAL A 150 4.24 -14.13 8.36
CA VAL A 150 3.99 -15.16 7.36
C VAL A 150 4.93 -16.34 7.61
N ILE A 151 4.39 -17.53 7.66
CA ILE A 151 5.15 -18.78 7.84
C ILE A 151 4.82 -19.71 6.68
N GLU A 152 5.85 -20.08 5.91
CA GLU A 152 5.73 -20.99 4.77
C GLU A 152 4.62 -20.57 3.77
N GLY A 153 4.54 -19.28 3.48
CA GLY A 153 3.57 -18.71 2.56
C GLY A 153 2.16 -18.54 3.15
N ALA A 154 1.94 -18.78 4.44
CA ALA A 154 0.67 -18.62 5.10
C ALA A 154 0.69 -17.48 6.13
N VAL A 155 -0.20 -16.50 5.96
CA VAL A 155 -0.35 -15.38 6.90
C VAL A 155 -0.86 -15.88 8.24
N GLN A 156 -0.23 -15.45 9.31
CA GLN A 156 -0.66 -15.72 10.69
C GLN A 156 -1.71 -14.67 11.11
N HIS A 157 -2.96 -14.81 10.62
CA HIS A 157 -4.01 -13.81 10.76
C HIS A 157 -4.30 -13.41 12.22
N VAL A 158 -4.26 -14.38 13.15
CA VAL A 158 -4.51 -14.12 14.59
C VAL A 158 -3.43 -13.21 15.18
N ALA A 159 -2.19 -13.32 14.71
CA ALA A 159 -1.08 -12.48 15.13
C ALA A 159 -0.99 -11.19 14.32
N SER A 160 -1.59 -11.14 13.13
CA SER A 160 -1.52 -9.98 12.24
C SER A 160 -2.30 -8.79 12.78
N LYS A 161 -1.85 -7.58 12.45
CA LYS A 161 -2.49 -6.35 12.89
C LYS A 161 -2.61 -5.35 11.75
N ARG A 162 -3.81 -4.79 11.62
CA ARG A 162 -4.07 -3.60 10.81
C ARG A 162 -4.22 -2.39 11.70
N ILE A 163 -3.58 -1.30 11.33
CA ILE A 163 -3.68 -0.01 11.98
C ILE A 163 -4.22 0.97 10.94
N GLU A 164 -5.31 1.65 11.27
CA GLU A 164 -5.97 2.59 10.37
C GLU A 164 -5.28 3.97 10.34
N ILE A 165 -3.98 3.95 10.13
CA ILE A 165 -3.13 5.10 9.89
C ILE A 165 -2.38 4.83 8.59
N GLY A 166 -2.22 5.86 7.77
CA GLY A 166 -1.42 5.76 6.55
C GLY A 166 -0.94 7.10 6.06
N GLY A 167 -0.39 7.14 4.86
CA GLY A 167 0.12 8.35 4.25
C GLY A 167 -0.89 9.49 4.19
N ALA A 168 -2.20 9.20 4.07
CA ALA A 168 -3.26 10.20 4.10
C ALA A 168 -3.36 10.92 5.45
N ASP A 169 -3.21 10.17 6.55
CA ASP A 169 -3.26 10.75 7.90
C ASP A 169 -2.01 11.58 8.17
N LEU A 170 -0.85 11.13 7.67
CA LEU A 170 0.40 11.89 7.70
C LEU A 170 0.31 13.17 6.86
N THR A 171 -0.39 13.15 5.71
CA THR A 171 -0.64 14.37 4.92
C THR A 171 -1.49 15.38 5.69
N LYS A 172 -2.53 14.91 6.40
CA LYS A 172 -3.34 15.80 7.27
C LYS A 172 -2.53 16.38 8.42
N LEU A 173 -1.69 15.57 9.07
CA LEU A 173 -0.77 16.06 10.10
C LEU A 173 0.17 17.13 9.55
N PHE A 174 0.76 16.87 8.38
CA PHE A 174 1.66 17.84 7.74
C PHE A 174 0.94 19.13 7.40
N ALA A 175 -0.31 19.06 6.88
CA ALA A 175 -1.13 20.26 6.63
C ALA A 175 -1.38 21.07 7.90
N GLN A 176 -1.70 20.42 9.01
CA GLN A 176 -1.94 21.07 10.29
C GLN A 176 -0.67 21.77 10.83
N GLU A 177 0.47 21.11 10.73
CA GLU A 177 1.74 21.68 11.20
C GLU A 177 2.22 22.82 10.27
N LEU A 178 2.10 22.66 8.94
CA LEU A 178 2.41 23.74 7.98
C LEU A 178 1.56 24.98 8.18
N ALA A 179 0.27 24.81 8.51
CA ALA A 179 -0.61 25.95 8.79
C ALA A 179 -0.18 26.75 10.01
N LYS A 180 0.46 26.13 10.99
CA LYS A 180 1.03 26.84 12.16
C LYS A 180 2.23 27.70 11.77
N SER A 181 3.08 27.19 10.88
CA SER A 181 4.27 27.90 10.39
C SER A 181 3.93 28.95 9.31
N ASN A 182 2.83 28.75 8.57
CA ASN A 182 2.42 29.59 7.44
C ASN A 182 0.93 30.00 7.54
N PRO A 183 0.51 30.77 8.56
CA PRO A 183 -0.90 30.99 8.88
C PRO A 183 -1.68 31.81 7.84
N LEU A 184 -1.00 32.50 6.95
CA LEU A 184 -1.62 33.33 5.89
C LEU A 184 -1.82 32.59 4.57
N ILE A 185 -1.25 31.40 4.42
CA ILE A 185 -1.26 30.63 3.19
C ILE A 185 -2.22 29.47 3.32
N LYS A 186 -3.16 29.36 2.38
CA LYS A 186 -4.07 28.23 2.28
C LYS A 186 -3.56 27.30 1.18
N LEU A 187 -3.25 26.08 1.56
CA LEU A 187 -2.81 25.02 0.66
C LEU A 187 -3.94 24.03 0.43
N ASP A 188 -4.10 23.59 -0.80
CA ASP A 188 -4.92 22.44 -1.12
C ASP A 188 -4.24 21.15 -0.64
N ILE A 189 -5.04 20.15 -0.26
CA ILE A 189 -4.52 18.87 0.28
C ILE A 189 -3.61 18.14 -0.72
N SER A 190 -3.86 18.28 -2.01
CA SER A 190 -3.02 17.70 -3.07
C SER A 190 -1.65 18.37 -3.16
N GLU A 191 -1.58 19.67 -2.90
CA GLU A 191 -0.31 20.41 -2.82
C GLU A 191 0.46 20.03 -1.56
N VAL A 192 -0.24 19.93 -0.42
CA VAL A 192 0.35 19.46 0.83
C VAL A 192 0.91 18.04 0.70
N GLU A 193 0.22 17.17 -0.03
CA GLU A 193 0.71 15.81 -0.27
C GLU A 193 2.01 15.80 -1.09
N LYS A 194 2.10 16.60 -2.13
CA LYS A 194 3.34 16.75 -2.93
C LYS A 194 4.48 17.29 -2.06
N LEU A 195 4.20 18.29 -1.22
CA LEU A 195 5.19 18.84 -0.30
C LEU A 195 5.64 17.80 0.73
N LYS A 196 4.72 17.01 1.28
CA LYS A 196 5.04 15.90 2.18
C LYS A 196 5.95 14.89 1.47
N ASP A 197 5.61 14.47 0.27
CA ASP A 197 6.38 13.48 -0.49
C ASP A 197 7.80 14.00 -0.81
N GLN A 198 7.97 15.30 -0.92
CA GLN A 198 9.26 15.93 -1.19
C GLN A 198 10.10 16.20 0.07
N TYR A 199 9.47 16.64 1.16
CA TYR A 199 10.19 17.19 2.32
C TYR A 199 10.09 16.33 3.59
N ALA A 200 9.10 15.46 3.71
CA ALA A 200 8.95 14.63 4.92
C ALA A 200 10.15 13.72 5.11
N CYS A 201 10.60 13.62 6.35
CA CYS A 201 11.75 12.82 6.72
C CYS A 201 11.62 12.30 8.16
N CYS A 202 12.39 11.29 8.48
CA CYS A 202 12.56 10.82 9.85
C CYS A 202 13.83 11.40 10.47
N ALA A 203 13.76 11.78 11.74
CA ALA A 203 14.95 12.03 12.54
C ALA A 203 15.67 10.70 12.82
N GLU A 204 16.97 10.76 13.07
CA GLU A 204 17.79 9.58 13.35
C GLU A 204 17.28 8.76 14.55
N ASP A 205 16.86 9.46 15.61
CA ASP A 205 16.24 8.92 16.81
C ASP A 205 15.34 9.97 17.48
N GLU A 206 14.67 9.59 18.58
CA GLU A 206 13.82 10.47 19.37
C GLU A 206 14.57 11.70 19.88
N ILE A 207 15.82 11.54 20.34
CA ILE A 207 16.66 12.64 20.84
C ILE A 207 16.95 13.65 19.73
N ALA A 208 17.26 13.15 18.53
CA ALA A 208 17.47 14.01 17.36
C ALA A 208 16.20 14.75 16.98
N TYR A 209 15.02 14.09 17.05
CA TYR A 209 13.74 14.75 16.84
C TYR A 209 13.47 15.85 17.87
N GLU A 210 13.70 15.59 19.15
CA GLU A 210 13.50 16.60 20.20
C GLU A 210 14.41 17.82 19.99
N LYS A 211 15.64 17.63 19.53
CA LYS A 211 16.55 18.74 19.19
C LYS A 211 15.99 19.66 18.10
N THR A 212 15.14 19.15 17.19
CA THR A 212 14.49 19.99 16.17
C THR A 212 13.57 21.06 16.76
N LEU A 213 13.13 20.93 18.02
CA LEU A 213 12.40 21.96 18.75
C LEU A 213 13.24 23.22 19.01
N GLN A 214 14.55 23.02 19.23
CA GLN A 214 15.47 24.11 19.60
C GLN A 214 16.17 24.68 18.36
N SER A 215 16.48 23.83 17.41
CA SER A 215 17.23 24.17 16.20
C SER A 215 16.79 23.28 15.03
N CYS A 216 16.14 23.87 14.05
CA CYS A 216 15.74 23.20 12.83
C CYS A 216 16.06 24.10 11.63
N ASN A 217 16.71 23.52 10.64
CA ASN A 217 16.96 24.22 9.37
C ASN A 217 15.63 24.47 8.66
N GLU A 218 15.45 25.70 8.20
CA GLU A 218 14.32 26.13 7.40
C GLU A 218 14.56 25.83 5.94
N GLU A 219 13.60 25.17 5.30
CA GLU A 219 13.53 24.99 3.86
C GLU A 219 12.48 25.95 3.30
N GLN A 220 12.80 26.63 2.24
CA GLN A 220 11.87 27.50 1.54
C GLN A 220 11.39 26.84 0.25
N HIS A 221 10.09 26.84 0.03
CA HIS A 221 9.47 26.32 -1.18
C HIS A 221 8.59 27.38 -1.81
N THR A 222 8.76 27.58 -3.13
CA THR A 222 7.94 28.50 -3.90
C THR A 222 6.79 27.73 -4.55
N LEU A 223 5.58 28.11 -4.20
CA LEU A 223 4.34 27.56 -4.75
C LEU A 223 4.13 28.00 -6.20
N PRO A 224 3.27 27.32 -6.96
CA PRO A 224 2.98 27.65 -8.35
C PRO A 224 2.44 29.09 -8.55
N ASP A 225 1.78 29.65 -7.53
CA ASP A 225 1.27 31.02 -7.52
C ASP A 225 2.32 32.08 -7.16
N GLY A 226 3.57 31.67 -6.91
CA GLY A 226 4.69 32.53 -6.54
C GLY A 226 4.80 32.84 -5.05
N GLN A 227 3.89 32.36 -4.20
CA GLN A 227 4.02 32.50 -2.76
C GLN A 227 5.15 31.60 -2.25
N VAL A 228 5.87 32.05 -1.22
CA VAL A 228 6.94 31.29 -0.58
C VAL A 228 6.47 30.81 0.77
N ILE A 229 6.56 29.49 0.98
CA ILE A 229 6.29 28.85 2.27
C ILE A 229 7.58 28.45 2.95
N SER A 230 7.54 28.47 4.28
CA SER A 230 8.63 28.01 5.14
C SER A 230 8.29 26.63 5.70
N ILE A 231 9.17 25.67 5.50
CA ILE A 231 9.05 24.30 5.98
C ILE A 231 10.17 24.07 7.01
N LYS A 232 9.77 23.72 8.23
CA LYS A 232 10.70 23.57 9.36
C LYS A 232 10.57 22.17 9.98
N ARG A 233 10.22 22.15 11.25
CA ARG A 233 10.10 20.96 12.07
C ARG A 233 8.99 20.01 11.59
N GLU A 234 7.95 20.53 10.99
CA GLU A 234 6.81 19.76 10.48
C GLU A 234 7.23 18.57 9.60
N ARG A 235 8.32 18.71 8.82
CA ARG A 235 8.84 17.62 8.00
C ARG A 235 9.32 16.41 8.81
N TYR A 236 9.88 16.65 10.01
CA TYR A 236 10.29 15.59 10.93
C TYR A 236 9.13 15.04 11.75
N THR A 237 8.16 15.89 12.10
CA THR A 237 6.97 15.51 12.88
C THR A 237 6.17 14.42 12.18
N VAL A 238 6.09 14.48 10.86
CA VAL A 238 5.40 13.47 10.03
C VAL A 238 6.04 12.09 10.15
N GLY A 239 7.37 12.03 10.04
CA GLY A 239 8.11 10.78 10.20
C GLY A 239 8.05 10.24 11.63
N GLU A 240 8.19 11.15 12.62
CA GLU A 240 8.15 10.80 14.03
C GLU A 240 6.82 10.18 14.46
N ALA A 241 5.70 10.61 13.85
CA ALA A 241 4.37 10.10 14.16
C ALA A 241 4.23 8.56 13.96
N LEU A 242 5.06 7.94 13.14
CA LEU A 242 5.10 6.48 12.97
C LEU A 242 5.76 5.77 14.16
N PHE A 243 6.68 6.43 14.83
CA PHE A 243 7.39 5.90 16.01
C PHE A 243 6.79 6.39 17.33
N GLN A 244 6.12 7.54 17.29
CA GLN A 244 5.37 8.14 18.41
C GLN A 244 3.92 8.45 17.99
N PRO A 245 3.02 7.44 17.96
CA PRO A 245 1.62 7.65 17.53
C PRO A 245 0.83 8.66 18.36
N SER A 246 1.30 9.00 19.55
CA SER A 246 0.73 10.07 20.38
C SER A 246 0.71 11.44 19.68
N ILE A 247 1.60 11.68 18.72
CA ILE A 247 1.59 12.88 17.87
C ILE A 247 0.30 12.97 17.05
N LEU A 248 -0.27 11.82 16.66
CA LEU A 248 -1.58 11.69 16.00
C LEU A 248 -2.75 11.59 16.99
N GLY A 249 -2.50 11.77 18.29
CA GLY A 249 -3.52 11.63 19.34
C GLY A 249 -3.90 10.17 19.65
N LEU A 250 -3.05 9.21 19.32
CA LEU A 250 -3.33 7.78 19.47
C LEU A 250 -2.56 7.19 20.65
N GLU A 251 -3.27 6.47 21.52
CA GLU A 251 -2.68 5.67 22.58
C GLU A 251 -2.23 4.32 22.02
N ALA A 252 -1.10 4.31 21.32
CA ALA A 252 -0.54 3.12 20.71
C ALA A 252 0.99 3.12 20.84
N HIS A 253 1.57 1.93 20.74
CA HIS A 253 3.03 1.76 20.69
C HIS A 253 3.58 2.20 19.32
N GLY A 254 4.83 2.60 19.30
CA GLY A 254 5.56 2.87 18.06
C GLY A 254 5.68 1.62 17.17
N LEU A 255 5.95 1.85 15.90
CA LEU A 255 5.90 0.83 14.85
C LEU A 255 6.74 -0.41 15.17
N VAL A 256 8.01 -0.21 15.60
CA VAL A 256 8.93 -1.32 15.89
C VAL A 256 8.50 -2.10 17.14
N GLU A 257 8.03 -1.41 18.17
CA GLU A 257 7.50 -2.07 19.36
C GLU A 257 6.26 -2.90 19.03
N GLN A 258 5.36 -2.38 18.17
CA GLN A 258 4.20 -3.14 17.69
C GLN A 258 4.62 -4.40 16.95
N LEU A 259 5.61 -4.31 16.06
CA LEU A 259 6.16 -5.47 15.35
C LEU A 259 6.64 -6.55 16.33
N VAL A 260 7.47 -6.19 17.30
CA VAL A 260 8.00 -7.14 18.28
C VAL A 260 6.89 -7.77 19.13
N ARG A 261 5.89 -6.98 19.55
CA ARG A 261 4.72 -7.47 20.28
C ARG A 261 3.89 -8.47 19.46
N ILE A 262 3.66 -8.18 18.19
CA ILE A 262 2.95 -9.07 17.27
C ILE A 262 3.69 -10.40 17.14
N ILE A 263 5.00 -10.37 16.89
CA ILE A 263 5.80 -11.59 16.78
C ILE A 263 5.79 -12.39 18.08
N SER A 264 5.75 -11.74 19.23
CA SER A 264 5.70 -12.43 20.53
C SER A 264 4.42 -13.27 20.73
N THR A 265 3.37 -13.04 19.95
CA THR A 265 2.12 -13.83 19.98
C THR A 265 2.19 -15.09 19.11
N VAL A 266 3.17 -15.20 18.26
CA VAL A 266 3.42 -16.39 17.42
C VAL A 266 4.24 -17.40 18.22
N SER A 267 4.26 -18.68 17.81
CA SER A 267 5.11 -19.70 18.41
C SER A 267 6.58 -19.29 18.44
N SER A 268 7.24 -19.44 19.58
CA SER A 268 8.62 -18.94 19.83
C SER A 268 9.69 -19.54 18.91
N GLU A 269 9.44 -20.74 18.36
CA GLU A 269 10.33 -21.37 17.36
C GLU A 269 10.45 -20.55 16.07
N ASN A 270 9.42 -19.74 15.73
CA ASN A 270 9.39 -18.93 14.53
C ASN A 270 9.89 -17.50 14.74
N HIS A 271 10.06 -17.04 15.98
CA HIS A 271 10.40 -15.64 16.27
C HIS A 271 11.67 -15.18 15.53
N ARG A 272 12.73 -16.01 15.54
CA ARG A 272 13.98 -15.68 14.86
C ARG A 272 13.76 -15.49 13.37
N GLN A 273 13.11 -16.47 12.72
CA GLN A 273 12.87 -16.44 11.28
C GLN A 273 12.03 -15.23 10.87
N LEU A 274 10.99 -14.91 11.65
CA LEU A 274 10.09 -13.79 11.38
C LEU A 274 10.80 -12.44 11.54
N LEU A 275 11.56 -12.24 12.62
CA LEU A 275 12.25 -10.98 12.90
C LEU A 275 13.47 -10.77 11.99
N GLU A 276 14.25 -11.81 11.70
CA GLU A 276 15.40 -11.73 10.79
C GLU A 276 15.00 -11.57 9.31
N ASN A 277 13.72 -11.82 8.97
CA ASN A 277 13.17 -11.61 7.65
C ASN A 277 12.04 -10.54 7.67
N THR A 278 12.33 -9.38 8.24
CA THR A 278 11.42 -8.24 8.21
C THR A 278 11.50 -7.52 6.87
N VAL A 279 10.36 -7.29 6.23
CA VAL A 279 10.25 -6.62 4.92
C VAL A 279 9.40 -5.37 5.06
N LEU A 280 9.97 -4.24 4.67
CA LEU A 280 9.26 -2.95 4.61
C LEU A 280 8.59 -2.79 3.25
N CYS A 281 7.30 -2.49 3.26
CA CYS A 281 6.46 -2.35 2.08
C CYS A 281 5.64 -1.06 2.14
N GLY A 282 5.08 -0.67 1.00
CA GLY A 282 4.24 0.51 0.87
C GLY A 282 5.02 1.78 0.52
N GLY A 283 4.32 2.77 -0.04
CA GLY A 283 4.96 4.00 -0.52
C GLY A 283 5.51 4.89 0.59
N THR A 284 4.96 4.80 1.80
CA THR A 284 5.38 5.65 2.93
C THR A 284 6.76 5.28 3.47
N VAL A 285 7.21 4.03 3.28
CA VAL A 285 8.55 3.61 3.74
C VAL A 285 9.69 4.24 2.93
N SER A 286 9.39 4.83 1.77
CA SER A 286 10.37 5.57 0.97
C SER A 286 10.70 6.97 1.53
N MET A 287 10.06 7.35 2.64
CA MET A 287 10.36 8.61 3.33
C MET A 287 11.83 8.66 3.74
N THR A 288 12.49 9.79 3.48
CA THR A 288 13.93 9.98 3.79
C THR A 288 14.22 9.69 5.26
N GLY A 289 15.22 8.84 5.52
CA GLY A 289 15.63 8.46 6.87
C GLY A 289 14.73 7.44 7.59
N PHE A 290 13.67 6.93 6.91
CA PHE A 290 12.75 5.99 7.54
C PHE A 290 13.42 4.63 7.87
N GLU A 291 14.16 4.06 6.91
CA GLU A 291 14.83 2.78 7.10
C GLU A 291 15.88 2.85 8.21
N GLU A 292 16.70 3.91 8.20
CA GLU A 292 17.73 4.15 9.21
C GLU A 292 17.10 4.30 10.61
N ARG A 293 16.00 5.07 10.71
CA ARG A 293 15.26 5.21 11.96
C ARG A 293 14.66 3.88 12.41
N PHE A 294 14.07 3.11 11.52
CA PHE A 294 13.54 1.79 11.84
C PHE A 294 14.61 0.86 12.39
N GLN A 295 15.79 0.82 11.76
CA GLN A 295 16.93 0.01 12.21
C GLN A 295 17.47 0.48 13.56
N LYS A 296 17.49 1.79 13.79
CA LYS A 296 17.90 2.36 15.08
C LYS A 296 16.97 1.91 16.20
N GLU A 297 15.65 2.07 16.02
CA GLU A 297 14.64 1.62 16.96
C GLU A 297 14.71 0.09 17.18
N ALA A 298 14.92 -0.70 16.14
CA ALA A 298 15.12 -2.13 16.22
C ALA A 298 16.34 -2.50 17.08
N SER A 299 17.40 -1.70 16.99
CA SER A 299 18.62 -1.91 17.80
C SER A 299 18.41 -1.67 19.29
N LEU A 300 17.42 -0.85 19.66
CA LEU A 300 17.08 -0.52 21.05
C LEU A 300 16.13 -1.54 21.68
N CYS A 301 15.58 -2.48 20.90
CA CYS A 301 14.71 -3.51 21.44
C CYS A 301 15.45 -4.37 22.47
N SER A 302 14.80 -4.62 23.59
CA SER A 302 15.34 -5.43 24.69
C SER A 302 15.34 -6.94 24.40
N SER A 303 14.77 -7.37 23.28
CA SER A 303 14.75 -8.76 22.85
C SER A 303 16.15 -9.25 22.44
N SER A 304 16.43 -10.52 22.71
CA SER A 304 17.65 -11.19 22.23
C SER A 304 17.68 -11.34 20.71
N ILE A 305 16.50 -11.34 20.07
CA ILE A 305 16.33 -11.38 18.61
C ILE A 305 15.71 -10.04 18.20
N ARG A 306 16.35 -9.35 17.26
CA ARG A 306 15.95 -8.02 16.82
C ARG A 306 15.44 -8.07 15.39
N PRO A 307 14.48 -7.17 15.01
CA PRO A 307 14.10 -7.02 13.62
C PRO A 307 15.33 -6.70 12.75
N SER A 308 15.46 -7.43 11.64
CA SER A 308 16.49 -7.21 10.65
C SER A 308 15.85 -7.15 9.27
N LEU A 309 16.18 -6.12 8.51
CA LEU A 309 15.56 -5.88 7.21
C LEU A 309 16.18 -6.78 6.13
N VAL A 310 15.31 -7.39 5.33
CA VAL A 310 15.71 -8.14 4.14
C VAL A 310 16.05 -7.15 3.03
N LYS A 311 17.22 -7.28 2.44
CA LYS A 311 17.58 -6.52 1.25
C LYS A 311 16.96 -7.14 0.03
N ALA A 312 16.39 -6.30 -0.83
CA ALA A 312 15.92 -6.73 -2.13
C ALA A 312 17.09 -7.28 -2.98
N PRO A 313 16.87 -8.35 -3.78
CA PRO A 313 17.87 -8.80 -4.73
C PRO A 313 18.25 -7.69 -5.72
N GLU A 314 19.52 -7.63 -6.13
CA GLU A 314 20.05 -6.55 -6.98
C GLU A 314 19.40 -6.51 -8.38
N TYR A 315 18.85 -7.64 -8.85
CA TYR A 315 18.15 -7.70 -10.13
C TYR A 315 16.71 -7.21 -10.08
N MET A 316 16.17 -6.96 -8.88
CA MET A 316 14.83 -6.42 -8.74
C MET A 316 14.78 -4.94 -9.11
N PRO A 317 13.64 -4.44 -9.60
CA PRO A 317 13.50 -3.05 -9.96
C PRO A 317 13.69 -2.10 -8.77
N GLU A 318 14.14 -0.89 -9.05
CA GLU A 318 14.25 0.18 -8.05
C GLU A 318 12.89 0.48 -7.42
N ASN A 319 12.89 0.96 -6.17
CA ASN A 319 11.68 1.28 -5.40
C ASN A 319 10.74 0.08 -5.20
N LEU A 320 11.28 -1.14 -5.10
CA LEU A 320 10.50 -2.37 -4.91
C LEU A 320 9.48 -2.27 -3.78
N SER A 321 9.77 -1.56 -2.69
CA SER A 321 8.86 -1.38 -1.56
C SER A 321 7.49 -0.82 -1.96
N MET A 322 7.43 0.02 -2.99
CA MET A 322 6.18 0.64 -3.46
C MET A 322 5.25 -0.35 -4.17
N TYR A 323 5.80 -1.42 -4.76
CA TYR A 323 5.05 -2.39 -5.56
C TYR A 323 5.50 -3.84 -5.34
N SER A 324 6.04 -4.15 -4.17
CA SER A 324 6.50 -5.49 -3.81
C SER A 324 5.41 -6.55 -3.96
N ALA A 325 4.18 -6.26 -3.55
CA ALA A 325 3.05 -7.17 -3.72
C ALA A 325 2.75 -7.46 -5.20
N TRP A 326 2.85 -6.46 -6.06
CA TRP A 326 2.68 -6.65 -7.50
C TRP A 326 3.78 -7.53 -8.09
N VAL A 327 5.05 -7.28 -7.74
CA VAL A 327 6.19 -8.09 -8.21
C VAL A 327 6.08 -9.54 -7.72
N GLY A 328 5.76 -9.74 -6.44
CA GLY A 328 5.50 -11.07 -5.90
C GLY A 328 4.33 -11.76 -6.57
N GLY A 329 3.28 -11.01 -6.91
CA GLY A 329 2.17 -11.49 -7.72
C GLY A 329 2.61 -11.94 -9.12
N ALA A 330 3.50 -11.19 -9.77
CA ALA A 330 4.05 -11.58 -11.07
C ALA A 330 4.86 -12.88 -10.99
N ILE A 331 5.62 -13.09 -9.92
CA ILE A 331 6.34 -14.34 -9.65
C ILE A 331 5.34 -15.49 -9.45
N LEU A 332 4.34 -15.30 -8.59
CA LEU A 332 3.36 -16.33 -8.25
C LEU A 332 2.50 -16.71 -9.45
N ALA A 333 2.12 -15.77 -10.30
CA ALA A 333 1.33 -16.01 -11.51
C ALA A 333 2.01 -17.00 -12.47
N LYS A 334 3.34 -16.99 -12.55
CA LYS A 334 4.11 -17.95 -13.37
C LYS A 334 4.07 -19.38 -12.82
N VAL A 335 3.60 -19.56 -11.61
CA VAL A 335 3.43 -20.90 -10.98
C VAL A 335 1.97 -21.32 -11.02
N VAL A 336 1.09 -20.48 -10.51
CA VAL A 336 -0.33 -20.79 -10.27
C VAL A 336 -1.09 -21.12 -11.56
N PHE A 337 -0.94 -20.28 -12.60
CA PHE A 337 -1.71 -20.46 -13.84
C PHE A 337 -1.25 -21.65 -14.67
N PRO A 338 0.05 -21.89 -14.93
CA PRO A 338 0.49 -23.07 -15.64
C PRO A 338 0.17 -24.39 -14.92
N GLN A 339 0.10 -24.36 -13.57
CA GLN A 339 -0.23 -25.54 -12.76
C GLN A 339 -1.74 -25.73 -12.55
N ASN A 340 -2.59 -24.89 -13.13
CA ASN A 340 -4.05 -24.92 -12.97
C ASN A 340 -4.51 -24.85 -11.49
N GLN A 341 -3.81 -24.10 -10.65
CA GLN A 341 -4.15 -23.89 -9.23
C GLN A 341 -5.10 -22.71 -9.01
N HIS A 342 -5.48 -22.03 -10.08
CA HIS A 342 -6.39 -20.89 -10.08
C HIS A 342 -7.87 -21.32 -10.16
N ILE A 343 -8.77 -20.36 -9.96
CA ILE A 343 -10.20 -20.52 -10.23
C ILE A 343 -10.41 -20.39 -11.72
N THR A 344 -10.92 -21.46 -12.35
CA THR A 344 -11.34 -21.45 -13.74
C THR A 344 -12.80 -20.99 -13.86
N LYS A 345 -13.23 -20.62 -15.07
CA LYS A 345 -14.63 -20.30 -15.31
C LYS A 345 -15.57 -21.47 -14.95
N ALA A 346 -15.17 -22.72 -15.23
CA ALA A 346 -15.92 -23.91 -14.85
C ALA A 346 -16.05 -24.05 -13.33
N ASP A 347 -15.00 -23.78 -12.56
CA ASP A 347 -15.08 -23.80 -11.09
C ASP A 347 -16.05 -22.74 -10.56
N TYR A 348 -16.05 -21.55 -11.20
CA TYR A 348 -16.97 -20.48 -10.83
C TYR A 348 -18.42 -20.83 -11.18
N ASP A 349 -18.68 -21.35 -12.36
CA ASP A 349 -20.01 -21.76 -12.81
C ASP A 349 -20.60 -22.87 -11.93
N GLU A 350 -19.76 -23.77 -11.42
CA GLU A 350 -20.20 -24.87 -10.53
C GLU A 350 -20.45 -24.40 -9.09
N SER A 351 -19.59 -23.53 -8.55
CA SER A 351 -19.53 -23.24 -7.12
C SER A 351 -19.93 -21.81 -6.74
N GLY A 352 -20.04 -20.92 -7.74
CA GLY A 352 -20.28 -19.49 -7.52
C GLY A 352 -19.10 -18.77 -6.86
N PRO A 353 -19.30 -17.52 -6.40
CA PRO A 353 -18.23 -16.67 -5.86
C PRO A 353 -17.49 -17.25 -4.65
N SER A 354 -18.16 -18.12 -3.87
CA SER A 354 -17.56 -18.76 -2.68
C SER A 354 -16.38 -19.67 -2.98
N VAL A 355 -16.15 -20.04 -4.23
CA VAL A 355 -15.00 -20.83 -4.68
C VAL A 355 -13.66 -20.17 -4.31
N VAL A 356 -13.63 -18.84 -4.16
CA VAL A 356 -12.43 -18.08 -3.76
C VAL A 356 -11.87 -18.55 -2.43
N HIS A 357 -12.73 -18.95 -1.48
CA HIS A 357 -12.28 -19.40 -0.15
C HIS A 357 -11.70 -20.82 -0.13
N ARG A 358 -11.82 -21.56 -1.24
CA ARG A 358 -11.30 -22.92 -1.37
C ARG A 358 -10.04 -23.01 -2.21
N LYS A 359 -9.86 -22.07 -3.15
CA LYS A 359 -8.74 -22.10 -4.10
C LYS A 359 -7.73 -20.97 -3.92
N CYS A 360 -8.09 -19.88 -3.26
CA CYS A 360 -7.18 -18.77 -3.00
C CYS A 360 -6.84 -18.71 -1.49
N PHE A 361 -5.57 -18.83 -1.18
CA PHE A 361 -5.05 -18.85 0.20
C PHE A 361 -4.08 -17.70 0.42
#